data_feb37d3c630c1577ec027017759b8369
#
_entry.id   feb37d3c630c1577ec027017759b8369
#
_cell.length_a   1.000
_cell.length_b   1.000
_cell.length_c   1.000
_cell.angle_alpha   90.00
_cell.angle_beta   90.00
_cell.angle_gamma   90.00
#
_symmetry.space_group_name_H-M   'P 1'
#
loop_
_entity.id
_entity.type
_entity.pdbx_description
1 polymer ?
#
loop_
_entity_poly.entity_id
_entity_poly.type
_entity_poly.pdbx_seq_one_letter_code
_entity_poly.pdbx_strand_id
1 'polypeptide(L)'
;MSQIINFRQLAQLYKSELLDRVIPFWLNKSQDTEFGGYFTCLDRDGSVYDTDKFIWLQGREVWMFSKLYNTVEPRQEWLDAAIQGAEFLRKYGHDGNLNWYFALDREGHPLVEPYNIFSYTFATIAFGQLSIALASAAKGGHSAVRVCGDSIAAEKLASEYASIAKRTFDIVLSKTDNPKGRWSKASPGARAMKTFDLPMILCNVALEIESLLEPAFLQKAIDDCLHEVMDVFYRPELGLIVEALGKDGNLVDCFDGRKLNPGHAIEAMWFVMDLGKRLGRPELIQKAVEICLQEVEYGWDKEYGGIFYFMDRLGKPRHELEWDQKLWWVHLETLISLIKGYQLTGDERCLTWFQRVHDYTWSHFRDPDYPEWYGYLNRQGEVLLPLKGGKWKGCFHVPRGLLNVWKILEAIQNS
;
A
#
# COMPACT_ATOMS: atom_id res chain seq x y z
N MET A 1 8.02 -2.48 -34.78
CA MET A 1 7.75 -3.88 -34.42
C MET A 1 7.58 -3.92 -32.92
N SER A 2 6.37 -4.19 -32.41
CA SER A 2 6.15 -4.38 -30.98
C SER A 2 6.96 -5.61 -30.55
N GLN A 3 7.90 -5.43 -29.62
CA GLN A 3 8.58 -6.57 -29.00
C GLN A 3 7.50 -7.45 -28.35
N ILE A 4 7.47 -8.72 -28.74
CA ILE A 4 6.56 -9.69 -28.10
C ILE A 4 7.02 -9.80 -26.64
N ILE A 5 6.15 -9.40 -25.72
CA ILE A 5 6.44 -9.46 -24.27
C ILE A 5 6.56 -10.92 -23.86
N ASN A 6 7.72 -11.30 -23.34
CA ASN A 6 7.93 -12.62 -22.76
C ASN A 6 7.50 -12.62 -21.29
N PHE A 7 6.23 -12.95 -21.02
CA PHE A 7 5.67 -12.98 -19.66
C PHE A 7 6.45 -13.89 -18.70
N ARG A 8 6.97 -15.02 -19.18
CA ARG A 8 7.77 -15.94 -18.35
C ARG A 8 9.07 -15.31 -17.89
N GLN A 9 9.77 -14.63 -18.78
CA GLN A 9 11.02 -13.96 -18.46
C GLN A 9 10.77 -12.80 -17.51
N LEU A 10 9.72 -12.01 -17.73
CA LEU A 10 9.34 -10.94 -16.83
C LEU A 10 8.93 -11.47 -15.45
N ALA A 11 8.10 -12.51 -15.37
CA ALA A 11 7.72 -13.11 -14.09
C ALA A 11 8.96 -13.54 -13.29
N GLN A 12 9.94 -14.17 -13.95
CA GLN A 12 11.19 -14.57 -13.30
C GLN A 12 12.02 -13.35 -12.84
N LEU A 13 12.05 -12.28 -13.63
CA LEU A 13 12.75 -11.03 -13.29
C LEU A 13 12.17 -10.42 -12.00
N TYR A 14 10.84 -10.27 -11.92
CA TYR A 14 10.16 -9.71 -10.74
C TYR A 14 10.31 -10.62 -9.52
N LYS A 15 10.21 -11.94 -9.71
CA LYS A 15 10.40 -12.93 -8.65
C LYS A 15 11.79 -12.87 -8.05
N SER A 16 12.84 -12.90 -8.88
CA SER A 16 14.21 -12.88 -8.38
C SER A 16 14.59 -11.54 -7.76
N GLU A 17 14.14 -10.41 -8.32
CA GLU A 17 14.37 -9.11 -7.67
C GLU A 17 13.74 -9.06 -6.28
N LEU A 18 12.51 -9.60 -6.12
CA LEU A 18 11.82 -9.68 -4.84
C LEU A 18 12.57 -10.59 -3.85
N LEU A 19 12.76 -11.86 -4.21
CA LEU A 19 13.16 -12.92 -3.28
C LEU A 19 14.68 -12.97 -3.03
N ASP A 20 15.49 -12.54 -4.01
CA ASP A 20 16.95 -12.63 -3.92
C ASP A 20 17.62 -11.31 -3.52
N ARG A 21 16.88 -10.16 -3.63
CA ARG A 21 17.45 -8.84 -3.33
C ARG A 21 16.63 -8.04 -2.32
N VAL A 22 15.36 -7.74 -2.61
CA VAL A 22 14.56 -6.80 -1.82
C VAL A 22 14.17 -7.37 -0.47
N ILE A 23 13.63 -8.58 -0.40
CA ILE A 23 13.22 -9.21 0.87
C ILE A 23 14.43 -9.51 1.76
N PRO A 24 15.57 -10.07 1.27
CA PRO A 24 16.76 -10.22 2.09
C PRO A 24 17.32 -8.90 2.64
N PHE A 25 17.20 -7.79 1.91
CA PHE A 25 17.61 -6.49 2.42
C PHE A 25 16.80 -6.12 3.68
N TRP A 26 15.47 -6.12 3.60
CA TRP A 26 14.63 -5.79 4.75
C TRP A 26 14.80 -6.78 5.91
N LEU A 27 14.82 -8.07 5.62
CA LEU A 27 14.98 -9.11 6.64
C LEU A 27 16.29 -8.97 7.44
N ASN A 28 17.38 -8.55 6.78
CA ASN A 28 18.71 -8.46 7.41
C ASN A 28 19.04 -7.07 7.97
N LYS A 29 18.35 -5.99 7.51
CA LYS A 29 18.72 -4.61 7.85
C LYS A 29 17.71 -3.87 8.71
N SER A 30 16.44 -4.27 8.67
CA SER A 30 15.38 -3.53 9.37
C SER A 30 15.13 -3.99 10.80
N GLN A 31 15.44 -5.21 11.18
CA GLN A 31 15.05 -5.76 12.48
C GLN A 31 15.83 -5.11 13.65
N ASP A 32 15.11 -4.50 14.60
CA ASP A 32 15.67 -4.07 15.88
C ASP A 32 15.59 -5.23 16.88
N THR A 33 16.69 -5.95 17.01
CA THR A 33 16.78 -7.13 17.89
C THR A 33 16.89 -6.77 19.38
N GLU A 34 17.09 -5.51 19.73
CA GLU A 34 17.20 -5.04 21.12
C GLU A 34 15.86 -4.61 21.69
N PHE A 35 15.10 -3.76 20.93
CA PHE A 35 13.83 -3.22 21.40
C PHE A 35 12.61 -3.77 20.65
N GLY A 36 12.82 -4.55 19.60
CA GLY A 36 11.76 -5.07 18.74
C GLY A 36 11.28 -4.08 17.68
N GLY A 37 10.40 -4.53 16.79
CA GLY A 37 9.98 -3.73 15.63
C GLY A 37 11.09 -3.58 14.59
N TYR A 38 10.98 -2.55 13.74
CA TYR A 38 11.86 -2.38 12.59
C TYR A 38 12.46 -0.98 12.51
N PHE A 39 13.70 -0.91 12.08
CA PHE A 39 14.30 0.31 11.55
C PHE A 39 13.81 0.54 10.13
N THR A 40 13.16 1.67 9.87
CA THR A 40 12.73 2.04 8.52
C THR A 40 13.61 3.12 7.89
N CYS A 41 14.36 3.86 8.70
CA CYS A 41 15.28 4.89 8.23
C CYS A 41 16.64 4.27 7.88
N LEU A 42 16.73 3.72 6.67
CA LEU A 42 17.89 3.02 6.15
C LEU A 42 18.52 3.80 5.00
N ASP A 43 19.82 4.05 5.07
CA ASP A 43 20.59 4.67 4.01
C ASP A 43 20.79 3.72 2.82
N ARG A 44 21.49 4.15 1.79
CA ARG A 44 21.71 3.39 0.55
C ARG A 44 22.34 2.02 0.78
N ASP A 45 23.27 1.90 1.71
CA ASP A 45 23.94 0.65 2.08
C ASP A 45 23.18 -0.20 3.11
N GLY A 46 22.03 0.30 3.59
CA GLY A 46 21.21 -0.31 4.63
C GLY A 46 21.70 0.00 6.05
N SER A 47 22.59 0.95 6.25
CA SER A 47 22.92 1.46 7.58
C SER A 47 21.76 2.30 8.13
N VAL A 48 21.53 2.18 9.45
CA VAL A 48 20.47 2.94 10.14
C VAL A 48 20.96 4.37 10.35
N TYR A 49 20.23 5.35 9.80
CA TYR A 49 20.56 6.76 9.99
C TYR A 49 19.63 7.47 11.00
N ASP A 50 18.48 6.87 11.33
CA ASP A 50 17.56 7.33 12.35
C ASP A 50 16.83 6.12 12.96
N THR A 51 16.48 6.19 14.24
CA THR A 51 15.88 5.07 14.97
C THR A 51 14.40 5.24 15.31
N ASP A 52 13.78 6.37 14.95
CA ASP A 52 12.36 6.58 15.15
C ASP A 52 11.52 5.55 14.37
N LYS A 53 10.47 5.06 15.00
CA LYS A 53 9.60 4.01 14.46
C LYS A 53 8.24 4.57 14.08
N PHE A 54 7.95 4.58 12.78
CA PHE A 54 6.69 5.07 12.23
C PHE A 54 5.68 3.93 12.18
N ILE A 55 4.60 4.03 12.95
CA ILE A 55 3.64 2.92 13.19
C ILE A 55 3.05 2.37 11.90
N TRP A 56 2.70 3.22 10.96
CA TRP A 56 2.17 2.78 9.67
C TRP A 56 3.17 1.95 8.83
N LEU A 57 4.48 2.23 8.96
CA LEU A 57 5.54 1.46 8.30
C LEU A 57 5.84 0.16 9.05
N GLN A 58 5.77 0.17 10.40
CA GLN A 58 5.84 -1.06 11.19
C GLN A 58 4.73 -2.04 10.76
N GLY A 59 3.49 -1.55 10.64
CA GLY A 59 2.36 -2.35 10.17
C GLY A 59 2.54 -2.88 8.75
N ARG A 60 3.05 -2.05 7.83
CA ARG A 60 3.35 -2.44 6.45
C ARG A 60 4.36 -3.58 6.36
N GLU A 61 5.39 -3.55 7.18
CA GLU A 61 6.44 -4.58 7.18
C GLU A 61 5.94 -5.89 7.80
N VAL A 62 5.18 -5.85 8.90
CA VAL A 62 4.47 -7.01 9.44
C VAL A 62 3.55 -7.64 8.38
N TRP A 63 2.76 -6.81 7.68
CA TRP A 63 1.90 -7.27 6.61
C TRP A 63 2.70 -7.95 5.49
N MET A 64 3.82 -7.36 5.07
CA MET A 64 4.60 -7.90 3.95
C MET A 64 5.17 -9.28 4.26
N PHE A 65 5.80 -9.46 5.42
CA PHE A 65 6.33 -10.77 5.82
C PHE A 65 5.22 -11.81 6.01
N SER A 66 4.08 -11.39 6.60
CA SER A 66 2.90 -12.27 6.72
C SER A 66 2.33 -12.66 5.36
N LYS A 67 2.27 -11.72 4.41
CA LYS A 67 1.77 -11.97 3.04
C LYS A 67 2.67 -12.93 2.27
N LEU A 68 3.99 -12.79 2.40
CA LEU A 68 4.94 -13.74 1.82
C LEU A 68 4.74 -15.15 2.38
N TYR A 69 4.61 -15.27 3.70
CA TYR A 69 4.33 -16.54 4.37
C TYR A 69 3.04 -17.19 3.88
N ASN A 70 1.97 -16.39 3.74
CA ASN A 70 0.65 -16.86 3.35
C ASN A 70 0.54 -17.23 1.85
N THR A 71 1.32 -16.56 0.96
CA THR A 71 1.04 -16.62 -0.49
C THR A 71 2.21 -17.08 -1.36
N VAL A 72 3.42 -17.14 -0.80
CA VAL A 72 4.61 -17.60 -1.53
C VAL A 72 5.08 -18.93 -0.99
N GLU A 73 5.58 -18.96 0.24
CA GLU A 73 5.97 -20.19 0.94
C GLU A 73 6.05 -19.95 2.45
N PRO A 74 5.77 -20.98 3.30
CA PRO A 74 5.74 -20.82 4.74
C PRO A 74 7.17 -20.86 5.36
N ARG A 75 8.00 -19.84 5.06
CA ARG A 75 9.34 -19.72 5.65
C ARG A 75 9.26 -19.24 7.09
N GLN A 76 9.94 -19.94 7.99
CA GLN A 76 9.97 -19.60 9.41
C GLN A 76 10.52 -18.18 9.66
N GLU A 77 11.58 -17.80 8.95
CA GLU A 77 12.20 -16.48 9.07
C GLU A 77 11.26 -15.30 8.80
N TRP A 78 10.30 -15.46 7.86
CA TRP A 78 9.29 -14.45 7.59
C TRP A 78 8.23 -14.36 8.69
N LEU A 79 7.84 -15.52 9.23
CA LEU A 79 6.90 -15.56 10.35
C LEU A 79 7.51 -14.95 11.61
N ASP A 80 8.77 -15.27 11.92
CA ASP A 80 9.50 -14.74 13.07
C ASP A 80 9.63 -13.21 12.97
N ALA A 81 10.02 -12.69 11.80
CA ALA A 81 10.11 -11.27 11.56
C ALA A 81 8.75 -10.57 11.73
N ALA A 82 7.67 -11.16 11.19
CA ALA A 82 6.31 -10.58 11.32
C ALA A 82 5.85 -10.56 12.78
N ILE A 83 6.11 -11.62 13.56
CA ILE A 83 5.77 -11.68 14.98
C ILE A 83 6.55 -10.63 15.78
N GLN A 84 7.85 -10.49 15.53
CA GLN A 84 8.68 -9.47 16.21
C GLN A 84 8.12 -8.06 16.02
N GLY A 85 7.73 -7.70 14.80
CA GLY A 85 7.12 -6.41 14.52
C GLY A 85 5.74 -6.24 15.16
N ALA A 86 4.91 -7.29 15.10
CA ALA A 86 3.57 -7.25 15.69
C ALA A 86 3.61 -7.16 17.22
N GLU A 87 4.53 -7.82 17.89
CA GLU A 87 4.69 -7.71 19.34
C GLU A 87 5.11 -6.28 19.77
N PHE A 88 6.00 -5.64 19.00
CA PHE A 88 6.33 -4.23 19.22
C PHE A 88 5.10 -3.34 19.05
N LEU A 89 4.35 -3.50 17.98
CA LEU A 89 3.11 -2.75 17.72
C LEU A 89 2.06 -2.98 18.82
N ARG A 90 1.84 -4.23 19.24
CA ARG A 90 0.88 -4.59 20.29
C ARG A 90 1.23 -3.96 21.63
N LYS A 91 2.52 -3.91 21.96
CA LYS A 91 3.00 -3.39 23.25
C LYS A 91 3.07 -1.87 23.32
N TYR A 92 3.50 -1.23 22.23
CA TYR A 92 3.86 0.18 22.23
C TYR A 92 3.10 1.03 21.20
N GLY A 93 2.55 0.43 20.16
CA GLY A 93 2.01 1.14 18.99
C GLY A 93 0.75 1.97 19.25
N HIS A 94 0.09 1.80 20.41
CA HIS A 94 -1.18 2.46 20.73
C HIS A 94 -1.34 2.76 22.23
N ASP A 95 -2.33 3.58 22.58
CA ASP A 95 -2.63 4.06 23.94
C ASP A 95 -3.39 3.06 24.85
N GLY A 96 -3.43 1.77 24.48
CA GLY A 96 -4.25 0.76 25.16
C GLY A 96 -5.70 0.67 24.66
N ASN A 97 -6.24 1.71 24.03
CA ASN A 97 -7.58 1.75 23.42
C ASN A 97 -7.58 1.60 21.91
N LEU A 98 -6.45 1.13 21.33
CA LEU A 98 -6.21 1.02 19.88
C LEU A 98 -6.25 2.38 19.15
N ASN A 99 -5.94 3.48 19.84
CA ASN A 99 -5.56 4.73 19.17
C ASN A 99 -4.08 4.62 18.78
N TRP A 100 -3.83 4.35 17.51
CA TRP A 100 -2.48 4.05 17.01
C TRP A 100 -1.68 5.33 16.83
N TYR A 101 -0.55 5.44 17.52
CA TYR A 101 0.39 6.55 17.38
C TYR A 101 0.88 6.70 15.94
N PHE A 102 1.43 7.86 15.60
CA PHE A 102 2.09 8.03 14.31
C PHE A 102 3.56 7.64 14.36
N ALA A 103 4.27 8.07 15.40
CA ALA A 103 5.68 7.77 15.59
C ALA A 103 6.02 7.54 17.07
N LEU A 104 6.97 6.63 17.28
CA LEU A 104 7.59 6.33 18.57
C LEU A 104 9.10 6.51 18.45
N ASP A 105 9.78 6.71 19.59
CA ASP A 105 11.22 6.52 19.64
C ASP A 105 11.60 5.03 19.51
N ARG A 106 12.89 4.73 19.49
CA ARG A 106 13.39 3.37 19.38
C ARG A 106 12.86 2.44 20.46
N GLU A 107 12.72 2.93 21.69
CA GLU A 107 12.31 2.14 22.86
C GLU A 107 10.80 1.95 22.96
N GLY A 108 10.02 2.70 22.17
CA GLY A 108 8.56 2.61 22.12
C GLY A 108 7.83 3.74 22.87
N HIS A 109 8.50 4.83 23.24
CA HIS A 109 7.84 5.99 23.82
C HIS A 109 7.20 6.86 22.73
N PRO A 110 5.95 7.33 22.92
CA PRO A 110 5.25 8.13 21.93
C PRO A 110 5.92 9.46 21.63
N LEU A 111 6.20 9.72 20.35
CA LEU A 111 6.71 11.00 19.85
C LEU A 111 5.61 11.82 19.17
N VAL A 112 4.68 11.15 18.48
CA VAL A 112 3.64 11.83 17.71
C VAL A 112 2.29 11.14 17.92
N GLU A 113 1.30 11.97 18.24
CA GLU A 113 -0.09 11.58 18.56
C GLU A 113 -0.80 10.81 17.43
N PRO A 114 -1.88 10.07 17.73
CA PRO A 114 -2.67 9.28 16.79
C PRO A 114 -3.51 10.13 15.80
N TYR A 115 -2.92 11.03 15.06
CA TYR A 115 -3.62 11.90 14.10
C TYR A 115 -3.76 11.30 12.70
N ASN A 116 -3.02 10.23 12.41
CA ASN A 116 -2.93 9.66 11.06
C ASN A 116 -3.73 8.36 10.99
N ILE A 117 -4.81 8.36 10.21
CA ILE A 117 -5.68 7.20 10.03
C ILE A 117 -4.94 5.99 9.39
N PHE A 118 -3.87 6.22 8.63
CA PHE A 118 -3.10 5.15 8.02
C PHE A 118 -2.34 4.30 9.05
N SER A 119 -2.01 4.82 10.25
CA SER A 119 -1.50 3.97 11.33
C SER A 119 -2.51 2.88 11.70
N TYR A 120 -3.80 3.22 11.70
CA TYR A 120 -4.88 2.27 12.00
C TYR A 120 -5.09 1.27 10.84
N THR A 121 -5.16 1.75 9.59
CA THR A 121 -5.40 0.86 8.43
C THR A 121 -4.28 -0.16 8.26
N PHE A 122 -3.02 0.25 8.43
CA PHE A 122 -1.89 -0.66 8.34
C PHE A 122 -1.72 -1.57 9.55
N ALA A 123 -2.10 -1.15 10.76
CA ALA A 123 -2.23 -2.06 11.89
C ALA A 123 -3.32 -3.12 11.63
N THR A 124 -4.46 -2.71 11.06
CA THR A 124 -5.55 -3.64 10.70
C THR A 124 -5.06 -4.77 9.80
N ILE A 125 -4.43 -4.44 8.66
CA ILE A 125 -3.99 -5.48 7.71
C ILE A 125 -2.78 -6.28 8.25
N ALA A 126 -1.90 -5.66 9.04
CA ALA A 126 -0.78 -6.32 9.69
C ALA A 126 -1.24 -7.46 10.60
N PHE A 127 -2.04 -7.12 11.60
CA PHE A 127 -2.58 -8.10 12.54
C PHE A 127 -3.52 -9.10 11.85
N GLY A 128 -4.28 -8.66 10.84
CA GLY A 128 -5.14 -9.53 10.05
C GLY A 128 -4.36 -10.60 9.30
N GLN A 129 -3.36 -10.22 8.51
CA GLN A 129 -2.57 -11.17 7.73
C GLN A 129 -1.69 -12.07 8.62
N LEU A 130 -1.16 -11.53 9.72
CA LEU A 130 -0.39 -12.34 10.66
C LEU A 130 -1.27 -13.34 11.41
N SER A 131 -2.52 -12.99 11.76
CA SER A 131 -3.45 -13.95 12.37
C SER A 131 -3.74 -15.14 11.44
N ILE A 132 -3.87 -14.90 10.13
CA ILE A 132 -4.05 -15.94 9.12
C ILE A 132 -2.79 -16.83 9.04
N ALA A 133 -1.59 -16.23 9.05
CA ALA A 133 -0.32 -16.95 9.01
C ALA A 133 -0.15 -17.87 10.21
N LEU A 134 -0.43 -17.37 11.42
CA LEU A 134 -0.36 -18.14 12.65
C LEU A 134 -1.38 -19.28 12.70
N ALA A 135 -2.62 -19.03 12.27
CA ALA A 135 -3.65 -20.08 12.19
C ALA A 135 -3.27 -21.19 11.18
N SER A 136 -2.62 -20.81 10.08
CA SER A 136 -2.09 -21.77 9.11
C SER A 136 -0.92 -22.57 9.69
N ALA A 137 0.02 -21.90 10.37
CA ALA A 137 1.17 -22.52 11.02
C ALA A 137 0.74 -23.54 12.10
N ALA A 138 -0.27 -23.19 12.91
CA ALA A 138 -0.81 -24.07 13.94
C ALA A 138 -1.35 -25.40 13.37
N LYS A 139 -2.00 -25.35 12.20
CA LYS A 139 -2.54 -26.52 11.50
C LYS A 139 -1.44 -27.37 10.85
N GLY A 140 -0.36 -26.72 10.37
CA GLY A 140 0.75 -27.39 9.68
C GLY A 140 1.78 -28.11 10.59
N GLY A 141 1.69 -27.96 11.90
CA GLY A 141 2.39 -28.75 12.92
C GLY A 141 3.90 -28.56 13.09
N HIS A 142 4.62 -27.91 12.15
CA HIS A 142 6.09 -27.83 12.19
C HIS A 142 6.65 -26.42 12.50
N SER A 143 6.02 -25.37 11.99
CA SER A 143 6.53 -24.00 12.15
C SER A 143 6.04 -23.30 13.42
N ALA A 144 4.81 -23.57 13.86
CA ALA A 144 4.22 -22.96 15.05
C ALA A 144 4.93 -23.35 16.35
N VAL A 145 5.47 -24.57 16.40
CA VAL A 145 6.16 -25.12 17.59
C VAL A 145 7.45 -24.36 17.94
N ARG A 146 8.13 -23.76 16.95
CA ARG A 146 9.38 -23.02 17.20
C ARG A 146 9.14 -21.60 17.73
N VAL A 147 8.04 -20.95 17.35
CA VAL A 147 7.79 -19.54 17.68
C VAL A 147 6.96 -19.38 18.95
N CYS A 148 5.93 -20.20 19.14
CA CYS A 148 4.97 -20.08 20.25
C CYS A 148 5.08 -21.22 21.29
N GLY A 149 6.04 -22.13 21.13
CA GLY A 149 6.21 -23.28 22.03
C GLY A 149 5.30 -24.46 21.71
N ASP A 150 4.05 -24.23 21.26
CA ASP A 150 3.12 -25.27 20.82
C ASP A 150 2.02 -24.69 19.90
N SER A 151 1.22 -25.57 19.27
CA SER A 151 0.12 -25.19 18.37
C SER A 151 -1.01 -24.44 19.08
N ILE A 152 -1.27 -24.73 20.35
CA ILE A 152 -2.31 -24.08 21.16
C ILE A 152 -1.95 -22.63 21.42
N ALA A 153 -0.68 -22.34 21.72
CA ALA A 153 -0.19 -20.98 21.89
C ALA A 153 -0.27 -20.18 20.58
N ALA A 154 0.02 -20.80 19.43
CA ALA A 154 -0.11 -20.18 18.12
C ALA A 154 -1.57 -19.86 17.76
N GLU A 155 -2.52 -20.76 18.03
CA GLU A 155 -3.96 -20.52 17.82
C GLU A 155 -4.49 -19.39 18.71
N LYS A 156 -4.06 -19.36 19.97
CA LYS A 156 -4.42 -18.29 20.90
C LYS A 156 -3.92 -16.93 20.41
N LEU A 157 -2.66 -16.86 19.99
CA LEU A 157 -2.07 -15.64 19.46
C LEU A 157 -2.75 -15.19 18.14
N ALA A 158 -3.07 -16.14 17.25
CA ALA A 158 -3.84 -15.87 16.05
C ALA A 158 -5.21 -15.25 16.37
N SER A 159 -5.91 -15.79 17.36
CA SER A 159 -7.21 -15.26 17.80
C SER A 159 -7.10 -13.85 18.40
N GLU A 160 -6.06 -13.60 19.22
CA GLU A 160 -5.78 -12.28 19.79
C GLU A 160 -5.53 -11.24 18.66
N TYR A 161 -4.68 -11.58 17.70
CA TYR A 161 -4.36 -10.68 16.58
C TYR A 161 -5.56 -10.45 15.66
N ALA A 162 -6.36 -11.46 15.38
CA ALA A 162 -7.63 -11.30 14.67
C ALA A 162 -8.59 -10.33 15.38
N SER A 163 -8.64 -10.38 16.72
CA SER A 163 -9.44 -9.45 17.51
C SER A 163 -8.92 -8.01 17.43
N ILE A 164 -7.59 -7.82 17.48
CA ILE A 164 -6.97 -6.48 17.31
C ILE A 164 -7.32 -5.93 15.91
N ALA A 165 -7.16 -6.73 14.86
CA ALA A 165 -7.47 -6.33 13.49
C ALA A 165 -8.93 -5.88 13.35
N LYS A 166 -9.90 -6.69 13.80
CA LYS A 166 -11.32 -6.37 13.71
C LYS A 166 -11.69 -5.10 14.48
N ARG A 167 -11.27 -4.99 15.73
CA ARG A 167 -11.53 -3.80 16.56
C ARG A 167 -10.90 -2.53 15.98
N THR A 168 -9.69 -2.64 15.43
CA THR A 168 -9.04 -1.51 14.76
C THR A 168 -9.82 -1.10 13.50
N PHE A 169 -10.31 -2.07 12.73
CA PHE A 169 -11.14 -1.80 11.55
C PHE A 169 -12.45 -1.09 11.90
N ASP A 170 -13.15 -1.54 12.95
CA ASP A 170 -14.33 -0.84 13.48
C ASP A 170 -14.04 0.62 13.84
N ILE A 171 -12.89 0.87 14.48
CA ILE A 171 -12.44 2.23 14.79
C ILE A 171 -12.20 3.04 13.52
N VAL A 172 -11.55 2.46 12.49
CA VAL A 172 -11.35 3.14 11.19
C VAL A 172 -12.67 3.56 10.58
N LEU A 173 -13.64 2.66 10.51
CA LEU A 173 -14.96 2.94 9.95
C LEU A 173 -15.71 4.02 10.75
N SER A 174 -15.55 4.05 12.08
CA SER A 174 -16.16 5.11 12.94
C SER A 174 -15.53 6.49 12.73
N LYS A 175 -14.37 6.59 12.08
CA LYS A 175 -13.62 7.82 11.84
C LYS A 175 -13.71 8.37 10.43
N THR A 176 -14.49 7.77 9.54
CA THR A 176 -14.56 8.16 8.12
C THR A 176 -14.87 9.64 7.91
N ASP A 177 -15.77 10.22 8.70
CA ASP A 177 -16.15 11.63 8.61
C ASP A 177 -15.15 12.59 9.28
N ASN A 178 -14.31 12.10 10.17
CA ASN A 178 -13.32 12.88 10.90
C ASN A 178 -12.07 12.04 11.23
N PRO A 179 -11.24 11.70 10.22
CA PRO A 179 -10.10 10.79 10.39
C PRO A 179 -9.09 11.24 11.47
N LYS A 180 -8.92 12.54 11.65
CA LYS A 180 -7.99 13.10 12.64
C LYS A 180 -8.60 13.25 14.03
N GLY A 181 -9.93 13.26 14.18
CA GLY A 181 -10.62 13.42 15.45
C GLY A 181 -10.15 14.65 16.22
N ARG A 182 -9.88 14.49 17.51
CA ARG A 182 -9.39 15.58 18.40
C ARG A 182 -8.00 16.13 18.03
N TRP A 183 -7.23 15.42 17.22
CA TRP A 183 -5.90 15.84 16.76
C TRP A 183 -5.94 16.66 15.46
N SER A 184 -7.14 17.02 14.98
CA SER A 184 -7.30 17.91 13.83
C SER A 184 -6.78 19.30 14.16
N LYS A 185 -6.02 19.88 13.22
CA LYS A 185 -5.56 21.28 13.28
C LYS A 185 -6.52 22.24 12.58
N ALA A 186 -7.62 21.75 12.02
CA ALA A 186 -8.59 22.59 11.35
C ALA A 186 -9.28 23.51 12.36
N SER A 187 -9.42 24.80 11.99
CA SER A 187 -10.15 25.79 12.79
C SER A 187 -11.64 25.44 12.85
N PRO A 188 -12.34 25.63 13.97
CA PRO A 188 -13.79 25.52 14.00
C PRO A 188 -14.43 26.43 12.92
N GLY A 189 -15.34 25.87 12.14
CA GLY A 189 -15.96 26.60 11.00
C GLY A 189 -15.09 26.72 9.75
N ALA A 190 -13.90 26.13 9.72
CA ALA A 190 -13.13 26.03 8.47
C ALA A 190 -13.93 25.30 7.40
N ARG A 191 -13.61 25.61 6.12
CA ARG A 191 -14.19 24.90 4.99
C ARG A 191 -13.94 23.39 5.13
N ALA A 192 -15.00 22.64 5.33
CA ALA A 192 -14.92 21.19 5.49
C ALA A 192 -14.79 20.55 4.11
N MET A 193 -13.82 19.65 3.98
CA MET A 193 -13.54 18.87 2.78
C MET A 193 -13.68 17.38 3.08
N LYS A 194 -14.12 16.61 2.10
CA LYS A 194 -13.94 15.15 2.03
C LYS A 194 -12.63 14.87 1.29
N THR A 195 -11.89 13.84 1.69
CA THR A 195 -10.64 13.41 1.04
C THR A 195 -10.73 11.99 0.53
N PHE A 196 -10.05 11.71 -0.57
CA PHE A 196 -10.10 10.45 -1.29
C PHE A 196 -9.27 9.32 -0.64
N ASP A 197 -8.23 9.68 0.07
CA ASP A 197 -7.23 8.77 0.61
C ASP A 197 -7.82 7.63 1.47
N LEU A 198 -8.78 7.93 2.34
CA LEU A 198 -9.38 6.91 3.21
C LEU A 198 -10.35 5.98 2.46
N PRO A 199 -11.34 6.44 1.65
CA PRO A 199 -12.15 5.55 0.83
C PRO A 199 -11.35 4.63 -0.08
N MET A 200 -10.28 5.14 -0.68
CA MET A 200 -9.35 4.37 -1.51
C MET A 200 -8.77 3.18 -0.74
N ILE A 201 -8.12 3.43 0.40
CA ILE A 201 -7.43 2.36 1.14
C ILE A 201 -8.41 1.35 1.75
N LEU A 202 -9.64 1.76 2.09
CA LEU A 202 -10.67 0.86 2.60
C LEU A 202 -11.04 -0.24 1.62
N CYS A 203 -11.01 0.04 0.31
CA CYS A 203 -11.22 -0.98 -0.73
C CYS A 203 -10.22 -2.13 -0.61
N ASN A 204 -8.96 -1.84 -0.28
CA ASN A 204 -7.94 -2.86 -0.08
C ASN A 204 -8.03 -3.52 1.31
N VAL A 205 -8.18 -2.72 2.38
CA VAL A 205 -8.23 -3.23 3.75
C VAL A 205 -9.35 -4.26 3.92
N ALA A 206 -10.55 -4.01 3.35
CA ALA A 206 -11.68 -4.93 3.42
C ALA A 206 -11.33 -6.31 2.84
N LEU A 207 -10.61 -6.36 1.71
CA LEU A 207 -10.17 -7.62 1.09
C LEU A 207 -9.05 -8.30 1.89
N GLU A 208 -8.12 -7.55 2.44
CA GLU A 208 -6.98 -8.10 3.20
C GLU A 208 -7.40 -8.83 4.48
N ILE A 209 -8.55 -8.48 5.07
CA ILE A 209 -9.07 -9.09 6.28
C ILE A 209 -10.43 -9.78 6.08
N GLU A 210 -10.87 -10.01 4.84
CA GLU A 210 -12.22 -10.52 4.54
C GLU A 210 -12.56 -11.83 5.28
N SER A 211 -11.59 -12.73 5.41
CA SER A 211 -11.79 -14.01 6.12
C SER A 211 -12.03 -13.86 7.62
N LEU A 212 -11.82 -12.69 8.19
CA LEU A 212 -12.03 -12.39 9.61
C LEU A 212 -13.37 -11.70 9.87
N LEU A 213 -14.04 -11.18 8.84
CA LEU A 213 -15.23 -10.36 8.95
C LEU A 213 -16.51 -11.18 8.70
N GLU A 214 -17.59 -10.78 9.38
CA GLU A 214 -18.92 -11.31 9.07
C GLU A 214 -19.35 -10.90 7.65
N PRO A 215 -19.93 -11.81 6.85
CA PRO A 215 -20.21 -11.54 5.43
C PRO A 215 -21.06 -10.29 5.16
N ALA A 216 -22.10 -10.05 5.98
CA ALA A 216 -22.97 -8.88 5.82
C ALA A 216 -22.24 -7.57 6.15
N PHE A 217 -21.38 -7.56 7.16
CA PHE A 217 -20.55 -6.42 7.54
C PHE A 217 -19.51 -6.11 6.46
N LEU A 218 -18.83 -7.15 5.96
CA LEU A 218 -17.88 -7.02 4.86
C LEU A 218 -18.54 -6.46 3.60
N GLN A 219 -19.72 -6.98 3.23
CA GLN A 219 -20.43 -6.51 2.04
C GLN A 219 -20.78 -5.02 2.15
N LYS A 220 -21.28 -4.60 3.33
CA LYS A 220 -21.57 -3.18 3.56
C LYS A 220 -20.31 -2.31 3.46
N ALA A 221 -19.19 -2.72 4.05
CA ALA A 221 -17.94 -1.98 3.97
C ALA A 221 -17.45 -1.85 2.53
N ILE A 222 -17.58 -2.91 1.72
CA ILE A 222 -17.26 -2.89 0.29
C ILE A 222 -18.17 -1.94 -0.48
N ASP A 223 -19.49 -2.02 -0.26
CA ASP A 223 -20.46 -1.17 -0.96
C ASP A 223 -20.23 0.30 -0.64
N ASP A 224 -19.98 0.64 0.63
CA ASP A 224 -19.71 2.00 1.08
C ASP A 224 -18.41 2.57 0.41
N CYS A 225 -17.30 1.82 0.42
CA CYS A 225 -16.06 2.31 -0.19
C CYS A 225 -16.12 2.37 -1.72
N LEU A 226 -16.81 1.41 -2.38
CA LEU A 226 -17.03 1.47 -3.83
C LEU A 226 -17.88 2.68 -4.23
N HIS A 227 -18.93 2.97 -3.46
CA HIS A 227 -19.74 4.16 -3.68
C HIS A 227 -18.90 5.44 -3.59
N GLU A 228 -18.12 5.60 -2.52
CA GLU A 228 -17.26 6.78 -2.37
C GLU A 228 -16.25 6.88 -3.53
N VAL A 229 -15.55 5.82 -3.89
CA VAL A 229 -14.53 5.84 -4.94
C VAL A 229 -15.14 6.08 -6.32
N MET A 230 -16.20 5.34 -6.69
CA MET A 230 -16.68 5.26 -8.07
C MET A 230 -17.81 6.22 -8.41
N ASP A 231 -18.56 6.70 -7.39
CA ASP A 231 -19.72 7.57 -7.61
C ASP A 231 -19.53 8.96 -7.02
N VAL A 232 -18.70 9.10 -5.95
CA VAL A 232 -18.45 10.39 -5.30
C VAL A 232 -17.17 11.04 -5.83
N PHE A 233 -16.03 10.35 -5.78
CA PHE A 233 -14.73 10.95 -6.15
C PHE A 233 -14.38 10.83 -7.64
N TYR A 234 -14.86 9.82 -8.36
CA TYR A 234 -14.75 9.80 -9.81
C TYR A 234 -15.64 10.84 -10.46
N ARG A 235 -15.08 11.66 -11.34
CA ARG A 235 -15.78 12.73 -12.06
C ARG A 235 -15.83 12.40 -13.54
N PRO A 236 -16.97 11.88 -14.05
CA PRO A 236 -17.11 11.52 -15.46
C PRO A 236 -16.85 12.67 -16.43
N GLU A 237 -17.23 13.90 -16.03
CA GLU A 237 -17.01 15.13 -16.81
C GLU A 237 -15.52 15.50 -16.97
N LEU A 238 -14.67 14.99 -16.07
CA LEU A 238 -13.20 15.16 -16.13
C LEU A 238 -12.52 13.89 -16.65
N GLY A 239 -13.17 12.73 -16.54
CA GLY A 239 -12.56 11.43 -16.75
C GLY A 239 -11.55 11.04 -15.66
N LEU A 240 -11.55 11.72 -14.50
CA LEU A 240 -10.52 11.60 -13.45
C LEU A 240 -11.14 11.45 -12.07
N ILE A 241 -10.34 10.91 -11.16
CA ILE A 241 -10.60 10.89 -9.73
C ILE A 241 -10.00 12.14 -9.09
N VAL A 242 -10.74 12.79 -8.21
CA VAL A 242 -10.28 13.99 -7.50
C VAL A 242 -9.89 13.66 -6.06
N GLU A 243 -8.87 14.37 -5.53
CA GLU A 243 -8.33 14.12 -4.18
C GLU A 243 -9.19 14.71 -3.06
N ALA A 244 -9.96 15.77 -3.37
CA ALA A 244 -10.79 16.42 -2.36
C ALA A 244 -12.02 17.08 -2.97
N LEU A 245 -13.11 17.05 -2.20
CA LEU A 245 -14.41 17.63 -2.51
C LEU A 245 -14.92 18.44 -1.33
N GLY A 246 -15.82 19.38 -1.56
CA GLY A 246 -16.63 19.95 -0.51
C GLY A 246 -17.47 18.86 0.19
N LYS A 247 -17.93 19.12 1.41
CA LYS A 247 -18.83 18.18 2.11
C LYS A 247 -20.12 17.88 1.36
N ASP A 248 -20.56 18.82 0.53
CA ASP A 248 -21.71 18.71 -0.37
C ASP A 248 -21.43 17.84 -1.62
N GLY A 249 -20.21 17.32 -1.74
CA GLY A 249 -19.76 16.53 -2.88
C GLY A 249 -19.40 17.36 -4.12
N ASN A 250 -19.37 18.67 -4.04
CA ASN A 250 -19.03 19.54 -5.17
C ASN A 250 -17.53 19.79 -5.30
N LEU A 251 -17.10 20.09 -6.55
CA LEU A 251 -15.74 20.55 -6.83
C LEU A 251 -15.51 21.94 -6.22
N VAL A 252 -14.37 22.13 -5.54
CA VAL A 252 -14.01 23.40 -4.92
C VAL A 252 -12.80 24.01 -5.64
N ASP A 253 -12.87 25.30 -6.00
CA ASP A 253 -11.74 26.03 -6.59
C ASP A 253 -10.83 26.60 -5.49
N CYS A 254 -10.03 25.70 -4.89
CA CYS A 254 -8.94 26.03 -3.98
C CYS A 254 -7.80 25.03 -4.19
N PHE A 255 -6.64 25.25 -3.56
CA PHE A 255 -5.49 24.35 -3.72
C PHE A 255 -5.86 22.88 -3.48
N ASP A 256 -6.44 22.56 -2.32
CA ASP A 256 -6.81 21.18 -1.97
C ASP A 256 -7.85 20.60 -2.94
N GLY A 257 -8.89 21.39 -3.31
CA GLY A 257 -9.96 20.94 -4.20
C GLY A 257 -9.59 20.87 -5.69
N ARG A 258 -8.41 21.41 -6.08
CA ARG A 258 -7.87 21.29 -7.44
C ARG A 258 -6.77 20.23 -7.55
N LYS A 259 -6.19 19.85 -6.43
CA LYS A 259 -5.11 18.86 -6.39
C LYS A 259 -5.59 17.51 -6.93
N LEU A 260 -4.77 16.91 -7.77
CA LEU A 260 -4.89 15.54 -8.27
C LEU A 260 -3.63 14.77 -7.90
N ASN A 261 -3.81 13.51 -7.54
CA ASN A 261 -2.72 12.56 -7.33
C ASN A 261 -2.96 11.34 -8.23
N PRO A 262 -2.37 11.32 -9.44
CA PRO A 262 -2.55 10.20 -10.35
C PRO A 262 -2.20 8.84 -9.71
N GLY A 263 -1.20 8.81 -8.82
CA GLY A 263 -0.79 7.61 -8.10
C GLY A 263 -1.91 7.02 -7.24
N HIS A 264 -2.61 7.83 -6.45
CA HIS A 264 -3.74 7.38 -5.64
C HIS A 264 -4.91 6.87 -6.50
N ALA A 265 -5.23 7.61 -7.56
CA ALA A 265 -6.29 7.23 -8.48
C ALA A 265 -5.99 5.88 -9.16
N ILE A 266 -4.76 5.70 -9.65
CA ILE A 266 -4.33 4.46 -10.29
C ILE A 266 -4.28 3.30 -9.28
N GLU A 267 -3.77 3.52 -8.07
CA GLU A 267 -3.75 2.51 -7.01
C GLU A 267 -5.18 2.07 -6.66
N ALA A 268 -6.11 3.00 -6.50
CA ALA A 268 -7.52 2.68 -6.25
C ALA A 268 -8.12 1.79 -7.33
N MET A 269 -7.74 1.98 -8.59
CA MET A 269 -8.34 1.21 -9.68
C MET A 269 -7.99 -0.28 -9.61
N TRP A 270 -6.78 -0.66 -9.19
CA TRP A 270 -6.55 -2.09 -9.04
C TRP A 270 -7.23 -2.68 -7.79
N PHE A 271 -7.49 -1.88 -6.75
CA PHE A 271 -8.35 -2.31 -5.63
C PHE A 271 -9.79 -2.56 -6.12
N VAL A 272 -10.32 -1.62 -6.92
CA VAL A 272 -11.66 -1.76 -7.52
C VAL A 272 -11.75 -2.96 -8.49
N MET A 273 -10.69 -3.24 -9.25
CA MET A 273 -10.63 -4.44 -10.10
C MET A 273 -10.71 -5.73 -9.27
N ASP A 274 -10.01 -5.80 -8.12
CA ASP A 274 -10.08 -6.95 -7.21
C ASP A 274 -11.49 -7.08 -6.59
N LEU A 275 -12.11 -5.97 -6.17
CA LEU A 275 -13.49 -5.96 -5.71
C LEU A 275 -14.47 -6.39 -6.82
N GLY A 276 -14.28 -5.90 -8.04
CA GLY A 276 -15.08 -6.30 -9.21
C GLY A 276 -14.99 -7.81 -9.49
N LYS A 277 -13.79 -8.36 -9.41
CA LYS A 277 -13.57 -9.82 -9.54
C LYS A 277 -14.26 -10.59 -8.41
N ARG A 278 -14.11 -10.15 -7.17
CA ARG A 278 -14.75 -10.78 -6.00
C ARG A 278 -16.28 -10.76 -6.09
N LEU A 279 -16.84 -9.66 -6.58
CA LEU A 279 -18.29 -9.47 -6.70
C LEU A 279 -18.88 -10.06 -7.99
N GLY A 280 -18.06 -10.58 -8.90
CA GLY A 280 -18.50 -11.06 -10.21
C GLY A 280 -19.06 -9.96 -11.12
N ARG A 281 -18.51 -8.72 -11.04
CA ARG A 281 -18.96 -7.52 -11.74
C ARG A 281 -17.98 -7.09 -12.83
N PRO A 282 -18.01 -7.71 -14.03
CA PRO A 282 -17.11 -7.39 -15.11
C PRO A 282 -17.22 -5.95 -15.61
N GLU A 283 -18.41 -5.34 -15.53
CA GLU A 283 -18.63 -3.94 -15.88
C GLU A 283 -17.87 -2.97 -14.96
N LEU A 284 -17.72 -3.33 -13.68
CA LEU A 284 -16.94 -2.54 -12.72
C LEU A 284 -15.43 -2.65 -13.05
N ILE A 285 -14.97 -3.84 -13.40
CA ILE A 285 -13.58 -4.06 -13.83
C ILE A 285 -13.28 -3.23 -15.07
N GLN A 286 -14.14 -3.29 -16.09
CA GLN A 286 -13.94 -2.53 -17.33
C GLN A 286 -13.90 -1.02 -17.06
N LYS A 287 -14.80 -0.50 -16.20
CA LYS A 287 -14.79 0.92 -15.82
C LYS A 287 -13.51 1.31 -15.08
N ALA A 288 -13.04 0.46 -14.16
CA ALA A 288 -11.79 0.71 -13.43
C ALA A 288 -10.56 0.72 -14.37
N VAL A 289 -10.52 -0.18 -15.36
CA VAL A 289 -9.46 -0.21 -16.40
C VAL A 289 -9.46 1.08 -17.20
N GLU A 290 -10.64 1.55 -17.65
CA GLU A 290 -10.74 2.78 -18.43
C GLU A 290 -10.28 4.00 -17.63
N ILE A 291 -10.68 4.12 -16.36
CA ILE A 291 -10.23 5.20 -15.47
C ILE A 291 -8.71 5.12 -15.26
N CYS A 292 -8.18 3.92 -15.00
CA CYS A 292 -6.73 3.73 -14.85
C CYS A 292 -5.95 4.22 -16.07
N LEU A 293 -6.39 3.88 -17.27
CA LEU A 293 -5.75 4.31 -18.51
C LEU A 293 -5.79 5.83 -18.69
N GLN A 294 -6.92 6.46 -18.35
CA GLN A 294 -7.06 7.93 -18.40
C GLN A 294 -6.12 8.61 -17.39
N GLU A 295 -6.03 8.10 -16.16
CA GLU A 295 -5.15 8.63 -15.12
C GLU A 295 -3.67 8.48 -15.49
N VAL A 296 -3.28 7.34 -16.07
CA VAL A 296 -1.91 7.13 -16.57
C VAL A 296 -1.58 8.10 -17.69
N GLU A 297 -2.45 8.25 -18.69
CA GLU A 297 -2.26 9.20 -19.81
C GLU A 297 -2.18 10.64 -19.32
N TYR A 298 -3.04 11.02 -18.36
CA TYR A 298 -3.09 12.37 -17.79
C TYR A 298 -1.84 12.66 -16.94
N GLY A 299 -1.41 11.70 -16.11
CA GLY A 299 -0.27 11.85 -15.19
C GLY A 299 1.10 11.69 -15.83
N TRP A 300 1.20 11.18 -17.06
CA TRP A 300 2.48 10.89 -17.71
C TRP A 300 3.22 12.15 -18.14
N ASP A 301 4.47 12.31 -17.72
CA ASP A 301 5.35 13.39 -18.20
C ASP A 301 5.82 13.09 -19.64
N LYS A 302 5.29 13.87 -20.60
CA LYS A 302 5.58 13.68 -22.04
C LYS A 302 7.00 14.09 -22.44
N GLU A 303 7.69 14.84 -21.59
CA GLU A 303 9.04 15.33 -21.85
C GLU A 303 10.11 14.39 -21.31
N TYR A 304 10.00 13.98 -20.03
CA TYR A 304 11.01 13.16 -19.34
C TYR A 304 10.55 11.75 -19.01
N GLY A 305 9.30 11.42 -19.24
CA GLY A 305 8.72 10.15 -18.81
C GLY A 305 8.41 10.10 -17.31
N GLY A 306 7.85 8.98 -16.89
CA GLY A 306 7.37 8.81 -15.52
C GLY A 306 6.09 9.58 -15.23
N ILE A 307 5.50 9.33 -14.06
CA ILE A 307 4.21 9.90 -13.65
C ILE A 307 4.46 11.00 -12.62
N PHE A 308 3.84 12.16 -12.80
CA PHE A 308 3.88 13.26 -11.84
C PHE A 308 3.27 12.86 -10.50
N TYR A 309 3.81 13.39 -9.42
CA TYR A 309 3.26 13.14 -8.10
C TYR A 309 1.95 13.88 -7.89
N PHE A 310 1.92 15.21 -8.12
CA PHE A 310 0.70 16.00 -8.02
C PHE A 310 0.46 16.83 -9.29
N MET A 311 -0.81 17.03 -9.58
CA MET A 311 -1.27 17.89 -10.67
C MET A 311 -2.38 18.82 -10.18
N ASP A 312 -2.68 19.86 -10.93
CA ASP A 312 -3.81 20.76 -10.69
C ASP A 312 -4.83 20.61 -11.83
N ARG A 313 -6.09 20.27 -11.51
CA ARG A 313 -7.14 19.99 -12.51
C ARG A 313 -7.48 21.16 -13.42
N LEU A 314 -7.13 22.40 -13.03
CA LEU A 314 -7.32 23.61 -13.81
C LEU A 314 -6.02 24.16 -14.42
N GLY A 315 -4.90 23.43 -14.26
CA GLY A 315 -3.60 23.87 -14.73
C GLY A 315 -3.02 25.07 -13.99
N LYS A 316 -3.56 25.42 -12.81
CA LYS A 316 -3.03 26.48 -11.96
C LYS A 316 -1.75 26.05 -11.26
N PRO A 317 -0.93 26.99 -10.76
CA PRO A 317 0.26 26.66 -9.98
C PRO A 317 -0.06 25.72 -8.80
N ARG A 318 0.74 24.68 -8.64
CA ARG A 318 0.65 23.74 -7.53
C ARG A 318 1.37 24.34 -6.33
N HIS A 319 0.96 24.00 -5.12
CA HIS A 319 1.63 24.48 -3.92
C HIS A 319 2.49 23.40 -3.26
N GLU A 320 2.33 22.14 -3.63
CA GLU A 320 3.22 21.05 -3.23
C GLU A 320 4.58 21.24 -3.91
N LEU A 321 5.65 21.37 -3.10
CA LEU A 321 7.01 21.61 -3.62
C LEU A 321 7.53 20.41 -4.42
N GLU A 322 7.05 19.21 -4.11
CA GLU A 322 7.42 17.93 -4.72
C GLU A 322 6.51 17.50 -5.88
N TRP A 323 5.69 18.40 -6.41
CA TRP A 323 4.64 18.07 -7.40
C TRP A 323 5.18 17.38 -8.67
N ASP A 324 6.36 17.74 -9.12
CA ASP A 324 6.98 17.21 -10.35
C ASP A 324 7.94 16.05 -10.10
N GLN A 325 8.13 15.63 -8.85
CA GLN A 325 8.94 14.49 -8.51
C GLN A 325 8.31 13.18 -9.03
N LYS A 326 9.19 12.20 -9.29
CA LYS A 326 8.77 10.85 -9.65
C LYS A 326 9.00 9.96 -8.41
N LEU A 327 7.91 9.37 -7.89
CA LEU A 327 7.98 8.54 -6.71
C LEU A 327 7.85 7.06 -7.05
N TRP A 328 8.59 6.23 -6.33
CA TRP A 328 8.64 4.77 -6.52
C TRP A 328 7.26 4.12 -6.45
N TRP A 329 6.47 4.49 -5.45
CA TRP A 329 5.18 3.87 -5.20
C TRP A 329 4.18 4.13 -6.32
N VAL A 330 4.14 5.33 -6.86
CA VAL A 330 3.26 5.70 -7.98
C VAL A 330 3.49 4.77 -9.17
N HIS A 331 4.77 4.52 -9.51
CA HIS A 331 5.13 3.68 -10.65
C HIS A 331 4.86 2.20 -10.41
N LEU A 332 5.15 1.70 -9.19
CA LEU A 332 4.88 0.30 -8.84
C LEU A 332 3.37 -0.01 -8.80
N GLU A 333 2.56 0.88 -8.23
CA GLU A 333 1.10 0.73 -8.23
C GLU A 333 0.53 0.81 -9.65
N THR A 334 1.11 1.63 -10.50
CA THR A 334 0.76 1.70 -11.92
C THR A 334 1.06 0.39 -12.64
N LEU A 335 2.21 -0.21 -12.38
CA LEU A 335 2.54 -1.53 -12.95
C LEU A 335 1.55 -2.61 -12.53
N ILE A 336 1.13 -2.63 -11.25
CA ILE A 336 0.10 -3.56 -10.78
C ILE A 336 -1.21 -3.33 -11.52
N SER A 337 -1.68 -2.07 -11.57
CA SER A 337 -2.96 -1.71 -12.18
C SER A 337 -3.03 -2.09 -13.64
N LEU A 338 -1.98 -1.79 -14.41
CA LEU A 338 -1.94 -2.05 -15.84
C LEU A 338 -1.88 -3.54 -16.17
N ILE A 339 -0.99 -4.31 -15.52
CA ILE A 339 -0.90 -5.74 -15.80
C ILE A 339 -2.13 -6.51 -15.32
N LYS A 340 -2.76 -6.08 -14.22
CA LYS A 340 -4.04 -6.61 -13.74
C LYS A 340 -5.18 -6.29 -14.71
N GLY A 341 -5.24 -5.06 -15.20
CA GLY A 341 -6.20 -4.65 -16.22
C GLY A 341 -6.10 -5.52 -17.46
N TYR A 342 -4.90 -5.75 -17.98
CA TYR A 342 -4.66 -6.68 -19.10
C TYR A 342 -5.11 -8.10 -18.76
N GLN A 343 -4.72 -8.63 -17.61
CA GLN A 343 -5.11 -9.99 -17.17
C GLN A 343 -6.63 -10.19 -17.15
N LEU A 344 -7.37 -9.20 -16.67
CA LEU A 344 -8.80 -9.31 -16.44
C LEU A 344 -9.66 -9.00 -17.67
N THR A 345 -9.15 -8.21 -18.62
CA THR A 345 -9.94 -7.71 -19.75
C THR A 345 -9.34 -8.05 -21.13
N GLY A 346 -8.07 -8.37 -21.21
CA GLY A 346 -7.35 -8.53 -22.48
C GLY A 346 -7.07 -7.21 -23.22
N ASP A 347 -7.25 -6.06 -22.57
CA ASP A 347 -7.06 -4.75 -23.20
C ASP A 347 -5.58 -4.47 -23.47
N GLU A 348 -5.19 -4.50 -24.75
CA GLU A 348 -3.82 -4.28 -25.22
C GLU A 348 -3.27 -2.89 -24.89
N ARG A 349 -4.13 -1.90 -24.62
CA ARG A 349 -3.70 -0.57 -24.17
C ARG A 349 -3.01 -0.68 -22.81
N CYS A 350 -3.52 -1.52 -21.91
CA CYS A 350 -2.90 -1.80 -20.62
C CYS A 350 -1.49 -2.39 -20.79
N LEU A 351 -1.31 -3.34 -21.72
CA LEU A 351 -0.02 -3.96 -21.98
C LEU A 351 0.99 -2.98 -22.57
N THR A 352 0.54 -2.12 -23.49
CA THR A 352 1.36 -1.06 -24.07
C THR A 352 1.86 -0.08 -23.00
N TRP A 353 0.99 0.37 -22.12
CA TRP A 353 1.36 1.24 -21.00
C TRP A 353 2.21 0.51 -19.97
N PHE A 354 1.90 -0.75 -19.67
CA PHE A 354 2.71 -1.57 -18.76
C PHE A 354 4.17 -1.63 -19.22
N GLN A 355 4.42 -1.91 -20.50
CA GLN A 355 5.78 -1.94 -21.03
C GLN A 355 6.49 -0.60 -20.86
N ARG A 356 5.83 0.49 -21.20
CA ARG A 356 6.39 1.84 -21.09
C ARG A 356 6.73 2.22 -19.65
N VAL A 357 5.82 1.94 -18.72
CA VAL A 357 6.04 2.20 -17.28
C VAL A 357 7.09 1.26 -16.71
N HIS A 358 7.12 -0.01 -17.14
CA HIS A 358 8.14 -0.98 -16.76
C HIS A 358 9.54 -0.49 -17.13
N ASP A 359 9.74 -0.12 -18.41
CA ASP A 359 11.04 0.34 -18.89
C ASP A 359 11.52 1.56 -18.10
N TYR A 360 10.64 2.53 -17.84
CA TYR A 360 10.97 3.69 -17.03
C TYR A 360 11.31 3.30 -15.58
N THR A 361 10.47 2.50 -14.96
CA THR A 361 10.59 2.15 -13.54
C THR A 361 11.87 1.38 -13.26
N TRP A 362 12.18 0.38 -14.06
CA TRP A 362 13.38 -0.44 -13.89
C TRP A 362 14.68 0.31 -14.20
N SER A 363 14.67 1.24 -15.14
CA SER A 363 15.85 2.01 -15.50
C SER A 363 16.17 3.14 -14.50
N HIS A 364 15.18 3.67 -13.77
CA HIS A 364 15.40 4.85 -12.92
C HIS A 364 15.33 4.55 -11.42
N PHE A 365 14.44 3.63 -10.98
CA PHE A 365 14.28 3.37 -9.55
C PHE A 365 15.12 2.21 -9.02
N ARG A 366 15.43 1.22 -9.86
CA ARG A 366 16.25 0.09 -9.42
C ARG A 366 17.69 0.53 -9.22
N ASP A 367 18.23 0.32 -8.01
CA ASP A 367 19.66 0.54 -7.75
C ASP A 367 20.46 -0.68 -8.25
N PRO A 368 21.39 -0.50 -9.19
CA PRO A 368 22.21 -1.61 -9.71
C PRO A 368 23.20 -2.15 -8.66
N ASP A 369 23.69 -1.31 -7.76
CA ASP A 369 24.78 -1.61 -6.84
C ASP A 369 24.31 -2.16 -5.50
N TYR A 370 23.17 -1.65 -4.99
CA TYR A 370 22.62 -2.03 -3.68
C TYR A 370 21.24 -2.64 -3.80
N PRO A 371 20.85 -3.60 -2.92
CA PRO A 371 19.49 -4.10 -2.83
C PRO A 371 18.50 -2.98 -2.44
N GLU A 372 17.22 -3.21 -2.70
CA GLU A 372 16.14 -2.24 -2.56
C GLU A 372 16.29 -1.06 -3.56
N TRP A 373 15.17 -0.44 -3.87
CA TRP A 373 15.07 0.56 -4.94
C TRP A 373 15.15 1.98 -4.36
N TYR A 374 15.57 2.95 -5.20
CA TYR A 374 15.42 4.37 -4.89
C TYR A 374 13.95 4.73 -4.73
N GLY A 375 13.66 5.77 -3.93
CA GLY A 375 12.29 6.21 -3.70
C GLY A 375 11.94 7.53 -4.39
N TYR A 376 12.93 8.37 -4.60
CA TYR A 376 12.71 9.79 -4.90
C TYR A 376 13.59 10.23 -6.05
N LEU A 377 12.95 10.58 -7.18
CA LEU A 377 13.63 11.14 -8.34
C LEU A 377 13.13 12.55 -8.60
N ASN A 378 13.99 13.38 -9.19
CA ASN A 378 13.56 14.67 -9.73
C ASN A 378 12.73 14.46 -11.02
N ARG A 379 12.25 15.54 -11.61
CA ARG A 379 11.43 15.47 -12.84
C ARG A 379 12.18 14.79 -13.99
N GLN A 380 13.50 14.98 -14.09
CA GLN A 380 14.36 14.40 -15.14
C GLN A 380 14.65 12.91 -14.94
N GLY A 381 14.26 12.33 -13.79
CA GLY A 381 14.52 10.93 -13.45
C GLY A 381 15.84 10.69 -12.72
N GLU A 382 16.52 11.74 -12.26
CA GLU A 382 17.75 11.61 -11.47
C GLU A 382 17.42 11.41 -9.99
N VAL A 383 18.24 10.64 -9.28
CA VAL A 383 18.06 10.31 -7.87
C VAL A 383 18.22 11.55 -6.99
N LEU A 384 17.13 11.93 -6.28
CA LEU A 384 17.16 13.03 -5.31
C LEU A 384 17.67 12.57 -3.94
N LEU A 385 17.18 11.44 -3.47
CA LEU A 385 17.54 10.86 -2.18
C LEU A 385 17.92 9.39 -2.38
N PRO A 386 19.18 9.00 -2.10
CA PRO A 386 19.64 7.63 -2.35
C PRO A 386 19.19 6.64 -1.27
N LEU A 387 18.60 7.12 -0.16
CA LEU A 387 18.14 6.29 0.95
C LEU A 387 17.14 5.20 0.52
N LYS A 388 17.18 4.07 1.20
CA LYS A 388 16.33 2.91 0.92
C LYS A 388 15.04 2.90 1.73
N GLY A 389 15.03 3.59 2.85
CA GLY A 389 13.87 3.73 3.70
C GLY A 389 13.88 5.04 4.48
N GLY A 390 12.78 5.37 5.15
CA GLY A 390 12.66 6.59 5.92
C GLY A 390 11.28 6.73 6.57
N LYS A 391 10.84 7.96 6.79
CA LYS A 391 9.52 8.26 7.34
C LYS A 391 8.36 7.85 6.41
N TRP A 392 8.60 7.84 5.09
CA TRP A 392 7.57 7.63 4.06
C TRP A 392 7.75 6.36 3.26
N LYS A 393 8.97 5.87 3.11
CA LYS A 393 9.33 4.66 2.40
C LYS A 393 9.79 3.57 3.39
N GLY A 394 9.24 2.36 3.23
CA GLY A 394 9.57 1.17 4.01
C GLY A 394 9.33 -0.10 3.20
N CYS A 395 9.33 -1.24 3.86
CA CYS A 395 9.11 -2.56 3.28
C CYS A 395 7.64 -2.75 2.85
N PHE A 396 7.22 -2.10 1.75
CA PHE A 396 5.83 -2.20 1.30
C PHE A 396 5.68 -2.07 -0.22
N HIS A 397 5.69 -0.86 -0.79
CA HIS A 397 5.36 -0.67 -2.21
C HIS A 397 6.30 -1.40 -3.16
N VAL A 398 7.64 -1.42 -2.87
CA VAL A 398 8.58 -2.16 -3.71
C VAL A 398 8.30 -3.66 -3.64
N PRO A 399 8.34 -4.31 -2.47
CA PRO A 399 8.07 -5.74 -2.41
C PRO A 399 6.61 -6.11 -2.77
N ARG A 400 5.60 -5.28 -2.44
CA ARG A 400 4.20 -5.49 -2.86
C ARG A 400 4.06 -5.43 -4.37
N GLY A 401 4.68 -4.44 -5.01
CA GLY A 401 4.66 -4.26 -6.46
C GLY A 401 5.29 -5.44 -7.17
N LEU A 402 6.49 -5.83 -6.74
CA LEU A 402 7.19 -6.98 -7.31
C LEU A 402 6.39 -8.28 -7.14
N LEU A 403 5.81 -8.51 -5.95
CA LEU A 403 5.00 -9.71 -5.67
C LEU A 403 3.75 -9.76 -6.55
N ASN A 404 2.97 -8.68 -6.61
CA ASN A 404 1.72 -8.66 -7.38
C ASN A 404 1.99 -8.82 -8.88
N VAL A 405 2.94 -8.05 -9.44
CA VAL A 405 3.27 -8.16 -10.87
C VAL A 405 3.77 -9.56 -11.21
N TRP A 406 4.68 -10.12 -10.40
CA TRP A 406 5.13 -11.51 -10.59
C TRP A 406 3.95 -12.49 -10.64
N LYS A 407 3.09 -12.48 -9.62
CA LYS A 407 1.95 -13.42 -9.52
C LYS A 407 0.96 -13.26 -10.68
N ILE A 408 0.69 -12.04 -11.11
CA ILE A 408 -0.19 -11.76 -12.25
C ILE A 408 0.43 -12.28 -13.56
N LEU A 409 1.73 -12.04 -13.79
CA LEU A 409 2.44 -12.53 -14.96
C LEU A 409 2.47 -14.07 -15.02
N GLU A 410 2.67 -14.75 -13.89
CA GLU A 410 2.55 -16.21 -13.80
C GLU A 410 1.12 -16.69 -14.15
N ALA A 411 0.10 -15.99 -13.66
CA ALA A 411 -1.30 -16.37 -13.94
C ALA A 411 -1.66 -16.18 -15.41
N ILE A 412 -1.16 -15.12 -16.09
CA ILE A 412 -1.37 -14.91 -17.53
C ILE A 412 -0.77 -16.05 -18.38
N GLN A 413 0.37 -16.61 -17.96
CA GLN A 413 1.00 -17.73 -18.69
C GLN A 413 0.22 -19.05 -18.59
N ASN A 414 -0.54 -19.21 -17.50
CA ASN A 414 -1.25 -20.45 -17.20
C ASN A 414 -2.71 -20.42 -17.67
N SER A 415 -3.17 -19.29 -18.21
CA SER A 415 -4.50 -19.11 -18.83
C SER A 415 -4.46 -19.33 -20.34
#